data_2b73544f8a8413e27d0347ff8b6ebcf7
#
_entry.id   2b73544f8a8413e27d0347ff8b6ebcf7
#
_cell.length_a   1.000
_cell.length_b   1.000
_cell.length_c   1.000
_cell.angle_alpha   90.00
_cell.angle_beta   90.00
_cell.angle_gamma   90.00
#
_symmetry.space_group_name_H-M   'P 1'
#
loop_
_entity.id
_entity.type
_entity.pdbx_description
1 polymer ?
#
loop_
_entity_poly.entity_id
_entity_poly.type
_entity_poly.pdbx_seq_one_letter_code
_entity_poly.pdbx_strand_id
1 'polypeptide(L)'
;GRRLCNIDRGEIGDYRSRSNCFVWVALHDPDAEELSTFQDIFELHELAVEDALVGEQRPKVEEYGDALFVVTQVISVSQGEVQHGQLAIFAGPGYVLSVRQHSGRGFADVRARCEREPELLKQGPACVLYALMDVVVDRYFPVLEELEAELESIEDQIFVRGSARASLERLYQLKRRTMCVKHAVTPRAEASSHLFGGRV
;
A
#
# COMPACT_ATOMS: atom_id res chain seq x y z
N GLY A 1 -19.07 0.83 14.42
CA GLY A 1 -18.08 1.90 14.52
C GLY A 1 -18.52 3.15 13.80
N ARG A 2 -17.95 4.25 14.13
CA ARG A 2 -18.15 5.54 13.41
C ARG A 2 -16.93 6.43 13.60
N ARG A 3 -16.68 7.29 12.61
CA ARG A 3 -15.72 8.37 12.77
C ARG A 3 -16.23 9.36 13.82
N LEU A 4 -15.35 9.79 14.71
CA LEU A 4 -15.66 10.78 15.73
C LEU A 4 -15.34 12.20 15.23
N CYS A 5 -14.08 12.49 14.94
CA CYS A 5 -13.60 13.81 14.54
C CYS A 5 -12.27 13.72 13.78
N ASN A 6 -11.81 14.85 13.26
CA ASN A 6 -10.38 15.05 13.00
C ASN A 6 -9.76 15.56 14.30
N ILE A 7 -8.55 15.12 14.57
CA ILE A 7 -7.80 15.50 15.76
C ILE A 7 -6.46 16.11 15.38
N ASP A 8 -5.95 16.99 16.22
CA ASP A 8 -4.61 17.53 16.07
C ASP A 8 -3.58 16.54 16.62
N ARG A 9 -2.32 16.71 16.19
CA ARG A 9 -1.20 15.83 16.60
C ARG A 9 -1.09 15.68 18.13
N GLY A 10 -1.29 16.79 18.87
CA GLY A 10 -1.23 16.79 20.34
C GLY A 10 -2.31 15.97 21.05
N GLU A 11 -3.42 15.68 20.37
CA GLU A 11 -4.56 14.94 20.94
C GLU A 11 -4.46 13.43 20.70
N ILE A 12 -3.50 12.97 19.88
CA ILE A 12 -3.39 11.56 19.49
C ILE A 12 -3.26 10.64 20.70
N GLY A 13 -2.42 10.99 21.68
CA GLY A 13 -2.20 10.23 22.89
C GLY A 13 -3.48 10.03 23.70
N ASP A 14 -4.29 11.07 23.80
CA ASP A 14 -5.57 11.05 24.55
C ASP A 14 -6.59 10.10 23.89
N TYR A 15 -6.67 10.14 22.55
CA TYR A 15 -7.59 9.25 21.83
C TYR A 15 -7.09 7.81 21.78
N ARG A 16 -5.78 7.57 21.66
CA ARG A 16 -5.16 6.24 21.68
C ARG A 16 -5.44 5.52 23.02
N SER A 17 -5.45 6.25 24.12
CA SER A 17 -5.65 5.67 25.45
C SER A 17 -7.11 5.25 25.75
N ARG A 18 -8.07 5.63 24.90
CA ARG A 18 -9.49 5.29 25.07
C ARG A 18 -9.78 3.88 24.55
N SER A 19 -10.32 3.01 25.37
CA SER A 19 -10.58 1.60 25.05
C SER A 19 -11.51 1.33 23.84
N ASN A 20 -12.33 2.32 23.45
CA ASN A 20 -13.31 2.18 22.36
C ASN A 20 -12.99 3.05 21.15
N CYS A 21 -11.78 3.55 21.06
CA CYS A 21 -11.33 4.43 19.97
C CYS A 21 -10.02 3.91 19.39
N PHE A 22 -9.78 4.24 18.14
CA PHE A 22 -8.47 4.16 17.54
C PHE A 22 -8.22 5.40 16.67
N VAL A 23 -6.96 5.70 16.43
CA VAL A 23 -6.53 6.81 15.61
C VAL A 23 -5.98 6.29 14.30
N TRP A 24 -6.35 6.90 13.18
CA TRP A 24 -5.72 6.64 11.89
C TRP A 24 -5.02 7.90 11.42
N VAL A 25 -3.69 7.81 11.30
CA VAL A 25 -2.81 8.85 10.71
C VAL A 25 -2.36 8.40 9.33
N ALA A 26 -2.38 9.31 8.37
CA ALA A 26 -1.92 9.05 7.01
C ALA A 26 -0.89 10.13 6.62
N LEU A 27 0.33 9.69 6.35
CA LEU A 27 1.44 10.53 5.90
C LEU A 27 1.72 10.31 4.41
N HIS A 28 2.19 11.35 3.75
CA HIS A 28 2.59 11.33 2.34
C HIS A 28 3.95 11.98 2.18
N ASP A 29 4.91 11.18 1.74
CA ASP A 29 6.31 11.56 1.58
C ASP A 29 6.86 12.31 2.82
N PRO A 30 6.64 11.77 4.05
CA PRO A 30 7.16 12.42 5.24
C PRO A 30 8.68 12.42 5.22
N ASP A 31 9.26 13.47 5.77
CA ASP A 31 10.68 13.48 6.09
C ASP A 31 10.97 12.73 7.41
N ALA A 32 12.26 12.58 7.72
CA ALA A 32 12.68 11.85 8.92
C ALA A 32 12.21 12.53 10.23
N GLU A 33 12.13 13.86 10.27
CA GLU A 33 11.69 14.61 11.44
C GLU A 33 10.20 14.42 11.69
N GLU A 34 9.39 14.47 10.63
CA GLU A 34 7.96 14.23 10.72
C GLU A 34 7.66 12.80 11.19
N LEU A 35 8.32 11.80 10.60
CA LEU A 35 8.09 10.39 10.98
C LEU A 35 8.61 10.07 12.38
N SER A 36 9.75 10.66 12.80
CA SER A 36 10.28 10.54 14.16
C SER A 36 9.29 11.01 15.23
N THR A 37 8.53 12.08 14.96
CA THR A 37 7.48 12.53 15.89
C THR A 37 6.41 11.45 16.12
N PHE A 38 6.02 10.71 15.07
CA PHE A 38 5.04 9.62 15.19
C PHE A 38 5.68 8.36 15.75
N GLN A 39 7.00 8.15 15.56
CA GLN A 39 7.74 7.08 16.22
C GLN A 39 7.60 7.17 17.73
N ASP A 40 7.80 8.35 18.30
CA ASP A 40 7.68 8.58 19.75
C ASP A 40 6.24 8.41 20.24
N ILE A 41 5.24 8.94 19.50
CA ILE A 41 3.84 8.86 19.87
C ILE A 41 3.31 7.43 19.88
N PHE A 42 3.69 6.62 18.90
CA PHE A 42 3.20 5.26 18.72
C PHE A 42 4.18 4.17 19.19
N GLU A 43 5.36 4.56 19.70
CA GLU A 43 6.42 3.65 20.15
C GLU A 43 6.85 2.67 19.05
N LEU A 44 7.07 3.21 17.84
CA LEU A 44 7.39 2.40 16.67
C LEU A 44 8.83 1.87 16.74
N HIS A 45 9.02 0.65 16.23
CA HIS A 45 10.34 0.06 16.16
C HIS A 45 11.24 0.80 15.15
N GLU A 46 12.48 1.10 15.53
CA GLU A 46 13.42 1.91 14.75
C GLU A 46 13.64 1.35 13.33
N LEU A 47 13.84 0.03 13.19
CA LEU A 47 14.04 -0.61 11.88
C LEU A 47 12.81 -0.47 10.98
N ALA A 48 11.59 -0.53 11.54
CA ALA A 48 10.38 -0.36 10.77
C ALA A 48 10.17 1.09 10.30
N VAL A 49 10.63 2.06 11.09
CA VAL A 49 10.63 3.49 10.73
C VAL A 49 11.62 3.76 9.59
N GLU A 50 12.84 3.20 9.67
CA GLU A 50 13.85 3.28 8.60
C GLU A 50 13.29 2.71 7.29
N ASP A 51 12.68 1.53 7.32
CA ASP A 51 12.08 0.90 6.14
C ASP A 51 10.91 1.72 5.54
N ALA A 52 10.13 2.39 6.38
CA ALA A 52 9.05 3.26 5.92
C ALA A 52 9.57 4.52 5.22
N LEU A 53 10.75 5.02 5.61
CA LEU A 53 11.38 6.20 5.01
C LEU A 53 12.06 5.92 3.67
N VAL A 54 12.70 4.76 3.52
CA VAL A 54 13.47 4.43 2.31
C VAL A 54 12.60 4.36 1.05
N GLY A 55 11.34 3.92 1.17
CA GLY A 55 10.37 3.95 0.08
C GLY A 55 10.55 2.87 -1.02
N GLU A 56 11.57 2.02 -0.93
CA GLU A 56 11.91 0.99 -1.93
C GLU A 56 12.05 -0.42 -1.32
N GLN A 57 11.40 -0.65 -0.19
CA GLN A 57 11.46 -1.94 0.49
C GLN A 57 10.64 -3.01 -0.25
N ARG A 58 11.10 -4.26 -0.14
CA ARG A 58 10.30 -5.40 -0.61
C ARG A 58 9.05 -5.55 0.26
N PRO A 59 7.92 -5.95 -0.33
CA PRO A 59 6.74 -6.28 0.45
C PRO A 59 7.06 -7.29 1.55
N LYS A 60 6.66 -6.96 2.78
CA LYS A 60 6.89 -7.79 3.96
C LYS A 60 5.84 -7.53 5.03
N VAL A 61 5.74 -8.49 5.94
CA VAL A 61 4.92 -8.40 7.16
C VAL A 61 5.81 -8.80 8.33
N GLU A 62 5.88 -7.95 9.32
CA GLU A 62 6.69 -8.15 10.52
C GLU A 62 5.87 -7.83 11.76
N GLU A 63 6.08 -8.58 12.83
CA GLU A 63 5.43 -8.38 14.12
C GLU A 63 6.44 -7.73 15.08
N TYR A 64 6.03 -6.63 15.70
CA TYR A 64 6.79 -5.94 16.73
C TYR A 64 5.92 -5.83 18.00
N GLY A 65 6.07 -6.81 18.91
CA GLY A 65 5.18 -6.93 20.07
C GLY A 65 3.72 -7.16 19.64
N ASP A 66 2.84 -6.25 20.04
CA ASP A 66 1.41 -6.29 19.69
C ASP A 66 1.09 -5.49 18.40
N ALA A 67 2.09 -4.93 17.76
CA ALA A 67 1.94 -4.16 16.53
C ALA A 67 2.39 -4.95 15.30
N LEU A 68 1.67 -4.78 14.20
CA LEU A 68 1.97 -5.33 12.90
C LEU A 68 2.55 -4.22 12.00
N PHE A 69 3.67 -4.50 11.36
CA PHE A 69 4.27 -3.67 10.34
C PHE A 69 4.14 -4.34 8.97
N VAL A 70 3.51 -3.66 8.03
CA VAL A 70 3.27 -4.16 6.68
C VAL A 70 3.83 -3.20 5.66
N VAL A 71 4.69 -3.69 4.78
CA VAL A 71 5.15 -2.95 3.60
C VAL A 71 4.56 -3.55 2.35
N THR A 72 4.01 -2.72 1.49
CA THR A 72 3.48 -3.13 0.20
C THR A 72 3.82 -2.11 -0.88
N GLN A 73 3.98 -2.58 -2.11
CA GLN A 73 4.18 -1.71 -3.27
C GLN A 73 2.83 -1.23 -3.80
N VAL A 74 2.76 0.04 -4.16
CA VAL A 74 1.63 0.63 -4.88
C VAL A 74 2.08 0.88 -6.30
N ILE A 75 1.34 0.38 -7.29
CA ILE A 75 1.60 0.63 -8.69
C ILE A 75 0.49 1.47 -9.30
N SER A 76 0.86 2.31 -10.24
CA SER A 76 -0.06 3.08 -11.06
C SER A 76 0.54 3.27 -12.44
N VAL A 77 -0.29 3.56 -13.43
CA VAL A 77 0.19 3.97 -14.77
C VAL A 77 -0.01 5.46 -14.91
N SER A 78 1.02 6.16 -15.32
CA SER A 78 0.97 7.57 -15.67
C SER A 78 1.74 7.80 -16.97
N GLN A 79 1.06 8.37 -17.95
CA GLN A 79 1.63 8.62 -19.29
C GLN A 79 2.23 7.37 -19.96
N GLY A 80 1.60 6.19 -19.75
CA GLY A 80 2.08 4.92 -20.30
C GLY A 80 3.25 4.27 -19.54
N GLU A 81 3.76 4.92 -18.49
CA GLU A 81 4.83 4.38 -17.65
C GLU A 81 4.26 3.82 -16.34
N VAL A 82 4.76 2.66 -15.90
CA VAL A 82 4.43 2.08 -14.61
C VAL A 82 5.22 2.81 -13.52
N GLN A 83 4.51 3.51 -12.68
CA GLN A 83 5.08 4.18 -11.51
C GLN A 83 4.97 3.28 -10.28
N HIS A 84 5.99 3.30 -9.46
CA HIS A 84 6.07 2.57 -8.21
C HIS A 84 6.05 3.52 -7.04
N GLY A 85 5.33 3.14 -6.02
CA GLY A 85 5.37 3.76 -4.71
C GLY A 85 5.30 2.70 -3.63
N GLN A 86 5.54 3.09 -2.41
CA GLN A 86 5.45 2.23 -1.25
C GLN A 86 4.32 2.69 -0.33
N LEU A 87 3.64 1.74 0.28
CA LEU A 87 2.78 1.95 1.43
C LEU A 87 3.31 1.12 2.58
N ALA A 88 3.76 1.79 3.63
CA ALA A 88 4.10 1.18 4.91
C ALA A 88 2.95 1.43 5.89
N ILE A 89 2.51 0.39 6.60
CA ILE A 89 1.39 0.43 7.52
C ILE A 89 1.85 -0.12 8.86
N PHE A 90 1.71 0.68 9.91
CA PHE A 90 1.86 0.28 11.28
C PHE A 90 0.46 0.15 11.89
N ALA A 91 0.09 -1.02 12.34
CA ALA A 91 -1.20 -1.28 12.97
C ALA A 91 -0.97 -1.88 14.36
N GLY A 92 -1.32 -1.14 15.39
CA GLY A 92 -1.14 -1.54 16.78
C GLY A 92 -2.38 -1.26 17.63
N PRO A 93 -2.32 -1.57 18.92
CA PRO A 93 -3.42 -1.30 19.84
C PRO A 93 -3.80 0.18 19.83
N GLY A 94 -5.00 0.48 19.33
CA GLY A 94 -5.56 1.84 19.31
C GLY A 94 -5.05 2.76 18.21
N TYR A 95 -4.26 2.26 17.23
CA TYR A 95 -3.80 3.12 16.14
C TYR A 95 -3.56 2.39 14.82
N VAL A 96 -3.61 3.15 13.72
CA VAL A 96 -3.03 2.84 12.42
C VAL A 96 -2.24 4.07 11.95
N LEU A 97 -0.98 3.86 11.59
CA LEU A 97 -0.19 4.84 10.87
C LEU A 97 0.11 4.29 9.46
N SER A 98 -0.31 5.00 8.44
CA SER A 98 -0.05 4.67 7.03
C SER A 98 0.87 5.70 6.42
N VAL A 99 2.01 5.27 5.90
CA VAL A 99 3.06 6.11 5.31
C VAL A 99 3.17 5.75 3.82
N ARG A 100 2.93 6.72 2.95
CA ARG A 100 3.11 6.58 1.50
C ARG A 100 4.38 7.26 1.07
N GLN A 101 5.19 6.56 0.28
CA GLN A 101 6.36 7.10 -0.39
C GLN A 101 6.22 6.96 -1.91
N HIS A 102 6.51 8.04 -2.64
CA HIS A 102 6.53 8.07 -4.11
C HIS A 102 5.19 7.66 -4.78
N SER A 103 4.06 7.75 -4.08
CA SER A 103 2.75 7.37 -4.58
C SER A 103 1.86 8.59 -4.78
N GLY A 104 1.54 8.91 -6.04
CA GLY A 104 0.69 10.05 -6.37
C GLY A 104 -0.77 9.92 -5.94
N ARG A 105 -1.31 8.69 -5.84
CA ARG A 105 -2.71 8.44 -5.51
C ARG A 105 -2.90 8.20 -4.00
N GLY A 106 -3.75 9.01 -3.37
CA GLY A 106 -4.10 8.88 -1.96
C GLY A 106 -5.05 7.72 -1.66
N PHE A 107 -5.42 7.59 -0.38
CA PHE A 107 -6.34 6.58 0.16
C PHE A 107 -7.59 7.22 0.80
N ALA A 108 -8.04 8.36 0.27
CA ALA A 108 -9.28 9.00 0.74
C ALA A 108 -10.51 8.14 0.45
N ASP A 109 -10.48 7.36 -0.62
CA ASP A 109 -11.48 6.37 -0.99
C ASP A 109 -11.59 5.25 0.06
N VAL A 110 -10.48 4.77 0.61
CA VAL A 110 -10.45 3.78 1.69
C VAL A 110 -11.12 4.33 2.95
N ARG A 111 -10.78 5.57 3.31
CA ARG A 111 -11.40 6.23 4.46
C ARG A 111 -12.91 6.33 4.30
N ALA A 112 -13.38 6.81 3.14
CA ALA A 112 -14.81 6.92 2.85
C ALA A 112 -15.51 5.55 2.85
N ARG A 113 -14.83 4.47 2.43
CA ARG A 113 -15.34 3.09 2.51
C ARG A 113 -15.47 2.63 3.96
N CYS A 114 -14.42 2.77 4.77
CA CYS A 114 -14.46 2.40 6.19
C CYS A 114 -15.58 3.14 6.94
N GLU A 115 -15.81 4.42 6.64
CA GLU A 115 -16.88 5.22 7.27
C GLU A 115 -18.28 4.73 6.88
N ARG A 116 -18.45 4.09 5.72
CA ARG A 116 -19.73 3.51 5.25
C ARG A 116 -20.00 2.11 5.80
N GLU A 117 -19.00 1.46 6.38
CA GLU A 117 -19.09 0.09 6.90
C GLU A 117 -18.89 0.05 8.42
N PRO A 118 -19.88 0.51 9.23
CA PRO A 118 -19.72 0.68 10.67
C PRO A 118 -19.45 -0.63 11.41
N GLU A 119 -19.87 -1.77 10.88
CA GLU A 119 -19.64 -3.08 11.51
C GLU A 119 -18.15 -3.51 11.36
N LEU A 120 -17.53 -3.19 10.22
CA LEU A 120 -16.09 -3.42 10.04
C LEU A 120 -15.27 -2.48 10.92
N LEU A 121 -15.66 -1.21 11.02
CA LEU A 121 -14.97 -0.24 11.89
C LEU A 121 -14.99 -0.63 13.38
N LYS A 122 -15.94 -1.45 13.83
CA LYS A 122 -15.95 -1.99 15.21
C LYS A 122 -14.78 -2.95 15.48
N GLN A 123 -14.18 -3.52 14.43
CA GLN A 123 -13.03 -4.41 14.56
C GLN A 123 -11.73 -3.65 14.86
N GLY A 124 -11.79 -2.31 14.90
CA GLY A 124 -10.65 -1.48 15.26
C GLY A 124 -9.60 -1.33 14.15
N PRO A 125 -8.30 -1.19 14.50
CA PRO A 125 -7.21 -0.95 13.55
C PRO A 125 -7.10 -1.97 12.43
N ALA A 126 -7.41 -3.24 12.69
CA ALA A 126 -7.34 -4.32 11.71
C ALA A 126 -8.26 -4.08 10.48
N CYS A 127 -9.40 -3.43 10.68
CA CYS A 127 -10.29 -3.04 9.58
C CYS A 127 -9.62 -2.09 8.58
N VAL A 128 -8.89 -1.10 9.08
CA VAL A 128 -8.19 -0.12 8.24
C VAL A 128 -7.03 -0.78 7.49
N LEU A 129 -6.25 -1.62 8.18
CA LEU A 129 -5.19 -2.41 7.56
C LEU A 129 -5.74 -3.26 6.41
N TYR A 130 -6.82 -4.02 6.67
CA TYR A 130 -7.48 -4.82 5.64
C TYR A 130 -7.93 -3.96 4.46
N ALA A 131 -8.64 -2.86 4.70
CA ALA A 131 -9.16 -1.99 3.65
C ALA A 131 -8.06 -1.33 2.80
N LEU A 132 -6.92 -0.97 3.42
CA LEU A 132 -5.75 -0.46 2.71
C LEU A 132 -5.13 -1.54 1.81
N MET A 133 -4.97 -2.75 2.32
CA MET A 133 -4.42 -3.87 1.56
C MET A 133 -5.32 -4.26 0.38
N ASP A 134 -6.63 -4.31 0.60
CA ASP A 134 -7.65 -4.63 -0.39
C ASP A 134 -7.61 -3.62 -1.56
N VAL A 135 -7.66 -2.33 -1.27
CA VAL A 135 -7.57 -1.28 -2.30
C VAL A 135 -6.23 -1.28 -3.04
N VAL A 136 -5.12 -1.63 -2.40
CA VAL A 136 -3.84 -1.76 -3.11
C VAL A 136 -3.88 -2.92 -4.09
N VAL A 137 -4.54 -4.05 -3.76
CA VAL A 137 -4.76 -5.16 -4.70
C VAL A 137 -5.65 -4.74 -5.85
N ASP A 138 -6.77 -4.08 -5.54
CA ASP A 138 -7.71 -3.61 -6.57
C ASP A 138 -7.05 -2.68 -7.59
N ARG A 139 -6.08 -1.88 -7.17
CA ARG A 139 -5.33 -0.98 -8.05
C ARG A 139 -4.40 -1.68 -9.04
N TYR A 140 -4.10 -2.95 -8.85
CA TYR A 140 -3.30 -3.72 -9.81
C TYR A 140 -4.09 -4.14 -11.04
N PHE A 141 -5.40 -4.39 -10.90
CA PHE A 141 -6.22 -4.91 -12.02
C PHE A 141 -6.23 -3.97 -13.23
N PRO A 142 -6.46 -2.65 -13.11
CA PRO A 142 -6.42 -1.76 -14.26
C PRO A 142 -5.05 -1.74 -14.97
N VAL A 143 -3.96 -1.92 -14.20
CA VAL A 143 -2.60 -1.98 -14.77
C VAL A 143 -2.42 -3.27 -15.56
N LEU A 144 -2.93 -4.39 -15.06
CA LEU A 144 -2.89 -5.68 -15.76
C LEU A 144 -3.73 -5.64 -17.05
N GLU A 145 -4.94 -5.10 -16.99
CA GLU A 145 -5.82 -4.93 -18.16
C GLU A 145 -5.15 -4.08 -19.26
N GLU A 146 -4.44 -3.01 -18.88
CA GLU A 146 -3.69 -2.19 -19.84
C GLU A 146 -2.53 -2.96 -20.49
N LEU A 147 -1.80 -3.79 -19.71
CA LEU A 147 -0.71 -4.61 -20.24
C LEU A 147 -1.24 -5.72 -21.17
N GLU A 148 -2.39 -6.31 -20.85
CA GLU A 148 -3.05 -7.32 -21.69
C GLU A 148 -3.51 -6.69 -23.03
N ALA A 149 -4.16 -5.54 -22.99
CA ALA A 149 -4.59 -4.83 -24.20
C ALA A 149 -3.39 -4.41 -25.10
N GLU A 150 -2.25 -4.02 -24.47
CA GLU A 150 -1.04 -3.72 -25.23
C GLU A 150 -0.45 -4.98 -25.88
N LEU A 151 -0.48 -6.13 -25.20
CA LEU A 151 -0.04 -7.42 -25.76
C LEU A 151 -0.86 -7.78 -26.99
N GLU A 152 -2.20 -7.76 -26.88
CA GLU A 152 -3.11 -8.05 -27.99
C GLU A 152 -2.84 -7.12 -29.18
N SER A 153 -2.64 -5.82 -28.93
CA SER A 153 -2.28 -4.86 -29.99
C SER A 153 -0.95 -5.16 -30.67
N ILE A 154 0.02 -5.73 -29.97
CA ILE A 154 1.29 -6.16 -30.54
C ILE A 154 1.11 -7.43 -31.37
N GLU A 155 0.31 -8.39 -30.89
CA GLU A 155 0.01 -9.63 -31.60
C GLU A 155 -0.67 -9.35 -32.95
N ASP A 156 -1.63 -8.45 -32.99
CA ASP A 156 -2.30 -8.02 -34.24
C ASP A 156 -1.34 -7.41 -35.26
N GLN A 157 -0.30 -6.74 -34.79
CA GLN A 157 0.66 -6.05 -35.67
C GLN A 157 1.85 -6.91 -36.10
N ILE A 158 2.17 -7.98 -35.40
CA ILE A 158 3.41 -8.75 -35.64
C ILE A 158 3.49 -9.35 -37.04
N PHE A 159 2.33 -9.68 -37.64
CA PHE A 159 2.22 -10.25 -38.98
C PHE A 159 2.08 -9.21 -40.10
N VAL A 160 2.03 -7.93 -39.77
CA VAL A 160 1.99 -6.86 -40.79
C VAL A 160 3.37 -6.67 -41.36
N ARG A 161 3.50 -6.65 -42.69
CA ARG A 161 4.79 -6.48 -43.36
C ARG A 161 5.44 -5.14 -42.98
N GLY A 162 6.70 -5.20 -42.56
CA GLY A 162 7.48 -4.02 -42.16
C GLY A 162 7.34 -3.59 -40.69
N SER A 163 6.46 -4.21 -39.89
CA SER A 163 6.25 -3.87 -38.49
C SER A 163 7.20 -4.55 -37.52
N ALA A 164 7.95 -5.57 -37.97
CA ALA A 164 8.72 -6.46 -37.08
C ALA A 164 9.62 -5.74 -36.07
N ARG A 165 10.33 -4.68 -36.49
CA ARG A 165 11.22 -3.93 -35.61
C ARG A 165 10.45 -3.12 -34.56
N ALA A 166 9.38 -2.44 -34.98
CA ALA A 166 8.53 -1.66 -34.07
C ALA A 166 7.80 -2.57 -33.06
N SER A 167 7.31 -3.73 -33.53
CA SER A 167 6.68 -4.72 -32.65
C SER A 167 7.67 -5.30 -31.63
N LEU A 168 8.93 -5.51 -32.02
CA LEU A 168 9.97 -5.98 -31.11
C LEU A 168 10.29 -4.94 -30.01
N GLU A 169 10.40 -3.67 -30.38
CA GLU A 169 10.62 -2.59 -29.41
C GLU A 169 9.46 -2.47 -28.42
N ARG A 170 8.22 -2.52 -28.90
CA ARG A 170 7.02 -2.53 -28.05
C ARG A 170 6.98 -3.74 -27.12
N LEU A 171 7.27 -4.93 -27.63
CA LEU A 171 7.31 -6.17 -26.84
C LEU A 171 8.37 -6.09 -25.72
N TYR A 172 9.52 -5.48 -26.01
CA TYR A 172 10.55 -5.27 -24.99
C TYR A 172 10.09 -4.32 -23.89
N GLN A 173 9.41 -3.23 -24.23
CA GLN A 173 8.83 -2.30 -23.27
C GLN A 173 7.74 -2.98 -22.44
N LEU A 174 6.84 -3.71 -23.08
CA LEU A 174 5.79 -4.48 -22.40
C LEU A 174 6.39 -5.49 -21.41
N LYS A 175 7.43 -6.22 -21.82
CA LYS A 175 8.15 -7.13 -20.92
C LYS A 175 8.71 -6.41 -19.69
N ARG A 176 9.33 -5.23 -19.84
CA ARG A 176 9.86 -4.45 -18.73
C ARG A 176 8.74 -4.05 -17.76
N ARG A 177 7.63 -3.52 -18.27
CA ARG A 177 6.45 -3.14 -17.46
C ARG A 177 5.87 -4.33 -16.71
N THR A 178 5.73 -5.47 -17.38
CA THR A 178 5.25 -6.72 -16.76
C THR A 178 6.18 -7.21 -15.65
N MET A 179 7.50 -7.13 -15.84
CA MET A 179 8.46 -7.50 -14.79
C MET A 179 8.38 -6.57 -13.58
N CYS A 180 8.13 -5.28 -13.78
CA CYS A 180 7.90 -4.34 -12.69
C CYS A 180 6.67 -4.73 -11.86
N VAL A 181 5.54 -5.01 -12.52
CA VAL A 181 4.31 -5.49 -11.84
C VAL A 181 4.57 -6.82 -11.11
N LYS A 182 5.24 -7.77 -11.75
CA LYS A 182 5.59 -9.05 -11.13
C LYS A 182 6.38 -8.85 -9.83
N HIS A 183 7.39 -7.98 -9.81
CA HIS A 183 8.20 -7.71 -8.63
C HIS A 183 7.39 -7.05 -7.50
N ALA A 184 6.37 -6.26 -7.84
CA ALA A 184 5.48 -5.66 -6.85
C ALA A 184 4.49 -6.67 -6.23
N VAL A 185 4.05 -7.67 -7.01
CA VAL A 185 2.99 -8.62 -6.60
C VAL A 185 3.53 -9.87 -5.94
N THR A 186 4.62 -10.47 -6.46
CA THR A 186 5.13 -11.80 -6.02
C THR A 186 5.40 -11.88 -4.51
N PRO A 187 6.09 -10.92 -3.85
CA PRO A 187 6.37 -11.01 -2.43
C PRO A 187 5.13 -10.94 -1.53
N ARG A 188 4.02 -10.41 -2.05
CA ARG A 188 2.75 -10.30 -1.29
C ARG A 188 2.08 -11.65 -1.07
N ALA A 189 2.17 -12.56 -2.02
CA ALA A 189 1.63 -13.91 -1.85
C ALA A 189 2.33 -14.64 -0.70
N GLU A 190 3.64 -14.41 -0.53
CA GLU A 190 4.41 -14.93 0.59
C GLU A 190 4.06 -14.22 1.90
N ALA A 191 3.98 -12.88 1.92
CA ALA A 191 3.62 -12.10 3.08
C ALA A 191 2.19 -12.37 3.56
N SER A 192 1.22 -12.54 2.65
CA SER A 192 -0.17 -12.87 3.01
C SER A 192 -0.29 -14.27 3.63
N SER A 193 0.54 -15.23 3.21
CA SER A 193 0.53 -16.57 3.80
C SER A 193 0.94 -16.56 5.28
N HIS A 194 1.80 -15.62 5.69
CA HIS A 194 2.15 -15.42 7.10
C HIS A 194 1.02 -14.81 7.93
N LEU A 195 0.18 -13.95 7.32
CA LEU A 195 -1.00 -13.39 7.98
C LEU A 195 -2.13 -14.42 8.19
N PHE A 196 -2.28 -15.37 7.25
CA PHE A 196 -3.33 -16.40 7.31
C PHE A 196 -2.84 -17.73 7.87
N GLY A 197 -1.55 -17.97 7.89
CA GLY A 197 -0.91 -19.11 8.52
C GLY A 197 -0.79 -18.91 10.02
N GLY A 198 -1.92 -18.72 10.71
CA GLY A 198 -1.94 -18.63 12.17
C GLY A 198 -1.12 -19.77 12.76
N ARG A 199 -0.36 -19.46 13.83
CA ARG A 199 0.34 -20.47 14.62
C ARG A 199 -0.64 -21.60 14.97
N VAL A 200 -0.44 -22.77 14.32
CA VAL A 200 -0.97 -24.03 14.82
C VAL A 200 -0.13 -24.44 16.01
#